data_80cee09ff4689cde6caad209859f998c
#
_entry.id   80cee09ff4689cde6caad209859f998c
#
_cell.length_a   1.000
_cell.length_b   1.000
_cell.length_c   1.000
_cell.angle_alpha   90.00
_cell.angle_beta   90.00
_cell.angle_gamma   90.00
#
_symmetry.space_group_name_H-M   'P 1'
#
loop_
_entity.id
_entity.type
_entity.pdbx_description
1 polymer ?
#
loop_
_entity_poly.entity_id
_entity_poly.type
_entity_poly.pdbx_seq_one_letter_code
_entity_poly.pdbx_strand_id
1 'polypeptide(L)'
;MIHSILLIGQSNMSGRGFPAEVEPIHNEKLFVLRNGRWQPMFVPVNPDRATAGTNLSESFADLYAKEHNVDVGIIPCADGGTCLDQWQVGSLLFDHACYMAELASRTSTIAAVLWHQGESDCEAYRYPLYQEKLTIILEAFRKKLNLQDVPFLLGGLGDYLPNYRKPNEFKNYVHINQALQNIAQTMPMTGYVPANGLLPNHDNLHFSAGALREFGVRYYQEFQKLEDKNKVFAEKSTPDNAIRTELEIL
;
A
#
# COMPACT_ATOMS: atom_id res chain seq x y z
N MET A 1 -1.90 18.15 11.75
CA MET A 1 -1.91 16.70 12.11
C MET A 1 -1.63 15.91 10.86
N ILE A 2 -0.77 14.89 10.93
CA ILE A 2 -0.51 13.98 9.80
C ILE A 2 -1.37 12.74 9.92
N HIS A 3 -2.18 12.43 8.91
CA HIS A 3 -2.78 11.12 8.72
C HIS A 3 -1.82 10.26 7.91
N SER A 4 -1.54 9.04 8.37
CA SER A 4 -0.54 8.21 7.69
C SER A 4 -1.16 6.97 7.04
N ILE A 5 -0.51 6.51 5.97
CA ILE A 5 -0.95 5.39 5.14
C ILE A 5 0.19 4.37 5.10
N LEU A 6 -0.05 3.16 5.58
CA LEU A 6 0.94 2.08 5.55
C LEU A 6 0.85 1.32 4.23
N LEU A 7 1.97 1.22 3.52
CA LEU A 7 2.10 0.43 2.28
C LEU A 7 2.83 -0.87 2.55
N ILE A 8 2.16 -1.99 2.33
CA ILE A 8 2.72 -3.34 2.50
C ILE A 8 2.37 -4.23 1.31
N GLY A 9 3.25 -5.12 0.94
CA GLY A 9 3.09 -6.01 -0.22
C GLY A 9 4.35 -6.12 -1.05
N GLN A 10 4.20 -6.34 -2.37
CA GLN A 10 5.34 -6.56 -3.26
C GLN A 10 5.50 -5.45 -4.33
N SER A 11 6.11 -5.76 -5.46
CA SER A 11 6.57 -4.79 -6.46
C SER A 11 5.48 -3.84 -6.99
N ASN A 12 4.26 -4.30 -7.19
CA ASN A 12 3.15 -3.45 -7.63
C ASN A 12 2.65 -2.50 -6.52
N MET A 13 2.91 -2.81 -5.24
CA MET A 13 2.75 -1.85 -4.15
C MET A 13 3.94 -0.90 -4.05
N SER A 14 5.19 -1.38 -4.21
CA SER A 14 6.36 -0.51 -4.24
C SER A 14 6.29 0.50 -5.39
N GLY A 15 5.68 0.10 -6.52
CA GLY A 15 5.55 0.89 -7.73
C GLY A 15 6.65 0.60 -8.77
N ARG A 16 6.23 0.32 -10.00
CA ARG A 16 7.10 0.04 -11.15
C ARG A 16 6.69 0.85 -12.38
N GLY A 17 5.75 1.79 -12.22
CA GLY A 17 5.39 2.70 -13.31
C GLY A 17 6.56 3.61 -13.68
N PHE A 18 6.76 3.87 -14.98
CA PHE A 18 7.80 4.81 -15.42
C PHE A 18 7.37 6.25 -15.11
N PRO A 19 8.11 7.00 -14.26
CA PRO A 19 7.69 8.34 -13.84
C PRO A 19 7.48 9.33 -14.99
N ALA A 20 8.21 9.15 -16.11
CA ALA A 20 8.09 10.00 -17.29
C ALA A 20 6.78 9.82 -18.09
N GLU A 21 5.97 8.79 -17.78
CA GLU A 21 4.71 8.51 -18.48
C GLU A 21 3.49 9.23 -17.87
N VAL A 22 3.67 9.87 -16.73
CA VAL A 22 2.57 10.55 -16.00
C VAL A 22 3.03 11.90 -15.48
N GLU A 23 2.10 12.85 -15.39
CA GLU A 23 2.37 14.14 -14.74
C GLU A 23 2.66 13.93 -13.24
N PRO A 24 3.68 14.61 -12.70
CA PRO A 24 3.95 14.56 -11.26
C PRO A 24 2.78 15.12 -10.45
N ILE A 25 2.51 14.50 -9.31
CA ILE A 25 1.54 15.05 -8.35
C ILE A 25 2.27 16.09 -7.48
N HIS A 26 1.87 17.33 -7.61
CA HIS A 26 2.36 18.44 -6.79
C HIS A 26 1.32 18.76 -5.71
N ASN A 27 1.58 18.34 -4.48
CA ASN A 27 0.75 18.65 -3.33
C ASN A 27 1.64 18.76 -2.07
N GLU A 28 1.76 19.95 -1.54
CA GLU A 28 2.61 20.26 -0.38
C GLU A 28 2.19 19.56 0.92
N LYS A 29 0.98 18.97 0.94
CA LYS A 29 0.48 18.19 2.07
C LYS A 29 0.91 16.72 2.04
N LEU A 30 1.67 16.28 1.03
CA LEU A 30 2.11 14.90 0.90
C LEU A 30 3.54 14.72 1.40
N PHE A 31 3.69 13.75 2.30
CA PHE A 31 4.96 13.41 2.94
C PHE A 31 5.23 11.92 2.82
N VAL A 32 6.50 11.55 2.92
CA VAL A 32 6.96 10.17 2.99
C VAL A 32 7.88 9.98 4.18
N LEU A 33 7.73 8.87 4.90
CA LEU A 33 8.60 8.52 6.01
C LEU A 33 9.93 7.97 5.48
N ARG A 34 11.02 8.71 5.68
CA ARG A 34 12.38 8.28 5.33
C ARG A 34 13.34 8.64 6.44
N ASN A 35 14.24 7.71 6.76
CA ASN A 35 15.22 7.89 7.83
C ASN A 35 14.60 8.37 9.16
N GLY A 36 13.40 7.87 9.47
CA GLY A 36 12.67 8.21 10.68
C GLY A 36 12.02 9.60 10.67
N ARG A 37 11.96 10.29 9.53
CA ARG A 37 11.44 11.66 9.40
C ARG A 37 10.41 11.75 8.29
N TRP A 38 9.43 12.64 8.44
CA TRP A 38 8.54 13.04 7.37
C TRP A 38 9.27 14.02 6.45
N GLN A 39 9.36 13.66 5.17
CA GLN A 39 9.95 14.48 4.11
C GLN A 39 8.89 14.76 3.05
N PRO A 40 8.93 15.89 2.33
CA PRO A 40 8.07 16.09 1.17
C PRO A 40 8.08 14.87 0.26
N MET A 41 6.91 14.49 -0.26
CA MET A 41 6.78 13.31 -1.11
C MET A 41 7.57 13.51 -2.42
N PHE A 42 8.30 12.49 -2.81
CA PHE A 42 8.97 12.43 -4.12
C PHE A 42 8.99 10.99 -4.64
N VAL A 43 9.08 10.85 -5.95
CA VAL A 43 9.10 9.56 -6.64
C VAL A 43 10.55 9.09 -6.82
N PRO A 44 10.85 7.80 -6.52
CA PRO A 44 9.96 6.76 -6.05
C PRO A 44 9.61 6.89 -4.56
N VAL A 45 8.33 6.72 -4.24
CA VAL A 45 7.83 6.75 -2.85
C VAL A 45 8.40 5.59 -2.03
N ASN A 46 8.48 4.38 -2.64
CA ASN A 46 8.99 3.16 -2.00
C ASN A 46 10.22 2.61 -2.78
N PRO A 47 11.44 3.05 -2.47
CA PRO A 47 12.65 2.70 -3.22
C PRO A 47 13.25 1.35 -2.81
N ASP A 48 12.48 0.28 -2.95
CA ASP A 48 12.92 -1.09 -2.64
C ASP A 48 13.95 -1.64 -3.64
N ARG A 49 13.91 -1.18 -4.88
CA ARG A 49 14.79 -1.59 -6.00
C ARG A 49 15.14 -0.38 -6.86
N ALA A 50 16.21 -0.49 -7.64
CA ALA A 50 16.60 0.53 -8.62
C ALA A 50 15.53 0.77 -9.71
N THR A 51 14.61 -0.17 -9.90
CA THR A 51 13.48 -0.07 -10.82
C THR A 51 12.21 0.50 -10.17
N ALA A 52 12.28 0.95 -8.94
CA ALA A 52 11.15 1.62 -8.29
C ALA A 52 10.79 2.92 -9.02
N GLY A 53 9.50 3.18 -9.16
CA GLY A 53 8.98 4.34 -9.91
C GLY A 53 7.65 4.83 -9.33
N THR A 54 6.76 5.25 -10.23
CA THR A 54 5.40 5.66 -9.88
C THR A 54 4.66 4.53 -9.14
N ASN A 55 3.87 4.92 -8.15
CA ASN A 55 3.22 4.04 -7.19
C ASN A 55 1.75 4.47 -7.01
N LEU A 56 0.88 3.54 -6.68
CA LEU A 56 -0.55 3.79 -6.52
C LEU A 56 -0.89 4.70 -5.32
N SER A 57 -0.02 4.75 -4.30
CA SER A 57 -0.27 5.56 -3.12
C SER A 57 -0.23 7.06 -3.37
N GLU A 58 0.44 7.51 -4.44
CA GLU A 58 0.55 8.93 -4.76
C GLU A 58 -0.82 9.55 -5.06
N SER A 59 -1.62 8.92 -5.93
CA SER A 59 -2.99 9.39 -6.23
C SER A 59 -3.97 9.12 -5.09
N PHE A 60 -3.82 8.01 -4.35
CA PHE A 60 -4.60 7.77 -3.13
C PHE A 60 -4.38 8.90 -2.11
N ALA A 61 -3.11 9.21 -1.80
CA ALA A 61 -2.75 10.20 -0.82
C ALA A 61 -3.19 11.62 -1.22
N ASP A 62 -3.09 11.95 -2.51
CA ASP A 62 -3.53 13.23 -3.05
C ASP A 62 -5.04 13.44 -2.89
N LEU A 63 -5.85 12.44 -3.23
CA LEU A 63 -7.29 12.47 -3.04
C LEU A 63 -7.65 12.58 -1.56
N TYR A 64 -7.01 11.77 -0.72
CA TYR A 64 -7.21 11.80 0.72
C TYR A 64 -6.88 13.19 1.30
N ALA A 65 -5.74 13.75 0.97
CA ALA A 65 -5.31 15.06 1.46
C ALA A 65 -6.28 16.18 1.06
N LYS A 66 -6.80 16.14 -0.17
CA LYS A 66 -7.76 17.11 -0.70
C LYS A 66 -9.12 17.02 0.00
N GLU A 67 -9.65 15.81 0.16
CA GLU A 67 -10.99 15.63 0.74
C GLU A 67 -11.01 15.93 2.25
N HIS A 68 -9.99 15.44 2.99
CA HIS A 68 -9.91 15.64 4.44
C HIS A 68 -9.23 16.94 4.86
N ASN A 69 -8.62 17.66 3.93
CA ASN A 69 -7.86 18.89 4.17
C ASN A 69 -6.75 18.74 5.23
N VAL A 70 -6.03 17.61 5.21
CA VAL A 70 -4.96 17.26 6.16
C VAL A 70 -3.64 16.95 5.45
N ASP A 71 -2.56 16.94 6.21
CA ASP A 71 -1.29 16.40 5.75
C ASP A 71 -1.34 14.88 5.72
N VAL A 72 -0.78 14.28 4.69
CA VAL A 72 -0.74 12.83 4.51
C VAL A 72 0.69 12.32 4.49
N GLY A 73 1.00 11.38 5.37
CA GLY A 73 2.29 10.71 5.47
C GLY A 73 2.24 9.29 4.93
N ILE A 74 3.07 8.96 3.95
CA ILE A 74 3.16 7.61 3.41
C ILE A 74 4.28 6.85 4.14
N ILE A 75 3.96 5.63 4.61
CA ILE A 75 4.90 4.71 5.28
C ILE A 75 5.23 3.58 4.31
N PRO A 76 6.32 3.67 3.53
CA PRO A 76 6.66 2.70 2.50
C PRO A 76 7.37 1.48 3.11
N CYS A 77 6.73 0.32 3.05
CA CYS A 77 7.26 -0.95 3.57
C CYS A 77 7.13 -2.12 2.58
N ALA A 78 6.72 -1.87 1.33
CA ALA A 78 6.61 -2.92 0.33
C ALA A 78 8.00 -3.37 -0.17
N ASP A 79 8.14 -4.68 -0.46
CA ASP A 79 9.38 -5.26 -1.00
C ASP A 79 9.09 -6.18 -2.19
N GLY A 80 9.67 -5.86 -3.35
CA GLY A 80 9.41 -6.52 -4.63
C GLY A 80 9.82 -7.99 -4.68
N GLY A 81 8.97 -8.81 -5.32
CA GLY A 81 9.22 -10.24 -5.53
C GLY A 81 8.96 -11.12 -4.30
N THR A 82 8.34 -10.60 -3.26
CA THR A 82 8.10 -11.34 -2.02
C THR A 82 6.80 -12.15 -2.05
N CYS A 83 6.82 -13.32 -1.43
CA CYS A 83 5.64 -14.17 -1.19
C CYS A 83 5.18 -14.08 0.28
N LEU A 84 4.01 -14.63 0.61
CA LEU A 84 3.45 -14.58 1.97
C LEU A 84 4.35 -15.21 3.04
N ASP A 85 5.20 -16.18 2.67
CA ASP A 85 6.13 -16.80 3.62
C ASP A 85 7.16 -15.78 4.19
N GLN A 86 7.43 -14.71 3.43
CA GLN A 86 8.31 -13.63 3.85
C GLN A 86 7.58 -12.54 4.65
N TRP A 87 6.23 -12.60 4.69
CA TRP A 87 5.35 -11.69 5.44
C TRP A 87 4.74 -12.33 6.69
N GLN A 88 5.09 -13.59 7.00
CA GLN A 88 4.59 -14.26 8.21
C GLN A 88 4.92 -13.45 9.48
N VAL A 89 4.08 -13.64 10.49
CA VAL A 89 4.27 -13.03 11.82
C VAL A 89 5.66 -13.38 12.36
N GLY A 90 6.43 -12.36 12.73
CA GLY A 90 7.81 -12.50 13.20
C GLY A 90 8.85 -12.66 12.07
N SER A 91 8.46 -12.55 10.80
CA SER A 91 9.41 -12.43 9.70
C SER A 91 9.97 -11.00 9.59
N LEU A 92 11.09 -10.86 8.87
CA LEU A 92 11.75 -9.57 8.70
C LEU A 92 10.82 -8.48 8.15
N LEU A 93 10.01 -8.80 7.13
CA LEU A 93 9.13 -7.80 6.49
C LEU A 93 7.96 -7.42 7.37
N PHE A 94 7.37 -8.39 8.08
CA PHE A 94 6.31 -8.12 9.06
C PHE A 94 6.82 -7.22 10.19
N ASP A 95 7.95 -7.59 10.79
CA ASP A 95 8.52 -6.84 11.91
C ASP A 95 9.00 -5.44 11.48
N HIS A 96 9.61 -5.33 10.28
CA HIS A 96 9.97 -4.03 9.70
C HIS A 96 8.76 -3.13 9.51
N ALA A 97 7.66 -3.64 8.90
CA ALA A 97 6.46 -2.84 8.69
C ALA A 97 5.81 -2.41 10.02
N CYS A 98 5.78 -3.29 11.03
CA CYS A 98 5.32 -2.94 12.37
C CYS A 98 6.18 -1.83 12.98
N TYR A 99 7.51 -1.96 12.94
CA TYR A 99 8.43 -0.97 13.48
C TYR A 99 8.26 0.40 12.82
N MET A 100 8.16 0.44 11.49
CA MET A 100 7.96 1.69 10.74
C MET A 100 6.61 2.34 11.06
N ALA A 101 5.56 1.54 11.20
CA ALA A 101 4.23 2.01 11.60
C ALA A 101 4.23 2.56 13.04
N GLU A 102 4.89 1.88 13.98
CA GLU A 102 5.05 2.34 15.36
C GLU A 102 5.86 3.65 15.42
N LEU A 103 6.95 3.75 14.65
CA LEU A 103 7.76 4.97 14.54
C LEU A 103 6.94 6.14 13.99
N ALA A 104 6.22 5.92 12.88
CA ALA A 104 5.33 6.92 12.28
C ALA A 104 4.24 7.37 13.25
N SER A 105 3.71 6.43 14.04
CA SER A 105 2.63 6.68 15.01
C SER A 105 3.01 7.59 16.17
N ARG A 106 4.28 7.94 16.31
CA ARG A 106 4.72 8.97 17.27
C ARG A 106 4.23 10.37 16.90
N THR A 107 4.12 10.64 15.58
CA THR A 107 3.79 11.99 15.06
C THR A 107 2.61 11.99 14.08
N SER A 108 2.02 10.82 13.80
CA SER A 108 0.88 10.66 12.89
C SER A 108 -0.12 9.65 13.43
N THR A 109 -1.29 9.59 12.80
CA THR A 109 -2.29 8.53 13.06
C THR A 109 -2.52 7.75 11.77
N ILE A 110 -2.40 6.41 11.84
CA ILE A 110 -2.63 5.55 10.68
C ILE A 110 -4.12 5.59 10.32
N ALA A 111 -4.40 6.03 9.10
CA ALA A 111 -5.75 6.19 8.56
C ALA A 111 -6.14 5.04 7.62
N ALA A 112 -5.17 4.41 6.95
CA ALA A 112 -5.40 3.29 6.05
C ALA A 112 -4.17 2.39 5.96
N VAL A 113 -4.40 1.13 5.60
CA VAL A 113 -3.35 0.16 5.21
C VAL A 113 -3.65 -0.31 3.80
N LEU A 114 -2.69 -0.18 2.90
CA LEU A 114 -2.80 -0.63 1.52
C LEU A 114 -1.93 -1.87 1.32
N TRP A 115 -2.57 -2.95 0.89
CA TRP A 115 -1.93 -4.23 0.56
C TRP A 115 -2.02 -4.51 -0.93
N HIS A 116 -0.90 -4.81 -1.56
CA HIS A 116 -0.88 -5.39 -2.90
C HIS A 116 0.24 -6.43 -3.01
N GLN A 117 -0.15 -7.69 -3.06
CA GLN A 117 0.76 -8.84 -3.17
C GLN A 117 -0.03 -10.06 -3.66
N GLY A 118 0.62 -11.00 -4.31
CA GLY A 118 0.01 -12.26 -4.69
C GLY A 118 0.63 -12.89 -5.94
N GLU A 119 1.32 -12.12 -6.78
CA GLU A 119 1.96 -12.63 -7.99
C GLU A 119 2.95 -13.76 -7.66
N SER A 120 3.78 -13.55 -6.61
CA SER A 120 4.74 -14.57 -6.15
C SER A 120 4.07 -15.80 -5.48
N ASP A 121 2.79 -15.72 -5.18
CA ASP A 121 2.01 -16.81 -4.62
C ASP A 121 1.08 -17.50 -5.63
N CYS A 122 1.18 -17.18 -6.93
CA CYS A 122 0.47 -17.89 -8.00
C CYS A 122 0.98 -19.32 -8.26
N GLU A 123 2.05 -19.74 -7.62
CA GLU A 123 2.58 -21.10 -7.68
C GLU A 123 1.57 -22.15 -7.18
N ALA A 124 1.56 -23.35 -7.83
CA ALA A 124 0.57 -24.37 -7.55
C ALA A 124 0.52 -24.86 -6.09
N TYR A 125 1.64 -24.79 -5.38
CA TYR A 125 1.74 -25.20 -3.97
C TYR A 125 1.50 -24.05 -2.98
N ARG A 126 1.40 -22.78 -3.45
CA ARG A 126 1.21 -21.58 -2.60
C ARG A 126 -0.22 -21.06 -2.64
N TYR A 127 -0.81 -20.90 -3.84
CA TYR A 127 -2.12 -20.25 -3.95
C TYR A 127 -3.23 -20.92 -3.11
N PRO A 128 -3.25 -22.26 -2.89
CA PRO A 128 -4.29 -22.88 -2.07
C PRO A 128 -4.26 -22.47 -0.59
N LEU A 129 -3.09 -22.01 -0.12
CA LEU A 129 -2.87 -21.57 1.26
C LEU A 129 -2.95 -20.03 1.41
N TYR A 130 -3.12 -19.32 0.32
CA TYR A 130 -3.00 -17.87 0.29
C TYR A 130 -4.02 -17.18 1.22
N GLN A 131 -5.30 -17.56 1.12
CA GLN A 131 -6.36 -16.96 1.93
C GLN A 131 -6.10 -17.13 3.43
N GLU A 132 -5.78 -18.34 3.87
CA GLU A 132 -5.51 -18.63 5.28
C GLU A 132 -4.30 -17.83 5.79
N LYS A 133 -3.17 -17.90 5.07
CA LYS A 133 -1.94 -17.20 5.46
C LYS A 133 -2.13 -15.69 5.51
N LEU A 134 -2.77 -15.10 4.49
CA LEU A 134 -2.98 -13.66 4.46
C LEU A 134 -3.92 -13.21 5.58
N THR A 135 -4.98 -13.97 5.86
CA THR A 135 -5.88 -13.68 6.98
C THR A 135 -5.10 -13.56 8.29
N ILE A 136 -4.25 -14.55 8.60
CA ILE A 136 -3.41 -14.55 9.81
C ILE A 136 -2.49 -13.31 9.85
N ILE A 137 -1.86 -12.96 8.73
CA ILE A 137 -0.97 -11.81 8.63
C ILE A 137 -1.72 -10.51 8.90
N LEU A 138 -2.88 -10.30 8.27
CA LEU A 138 -3.67 -9.07 8.42
C LEU A 138 -4.23 -8.92 9.85
N GLU A 139 -4.73 -10.01 10.45
CA GLU A 139 -5.17 -10.02 11.84
C GLU A 139 -4.03 -9.68 12.80
N ALA A 140 -2.83 -10.21 12.53
CA ALA A 140 -1.65 -9.91 13.32
C ALA A 140 -1.23 -8.43 13.22
N PHE A 141 -1.27 -7.82 12.03
CA PHE A 141 -1.05 -6.37 11.88
C PHE A 141 -2.09 -5.55 12.65
N ARG A 142 -3.38 -5.91 12.53
CA ARG A 142 -4.45 -5.23 13.27
C ARG A 142 -4.22 -5.28 14.77
N LYS A 143 -3.90 -6.46 15.29
CA LYS A 143 -3.65 -6.67 16.72
C LYS A 143 -2.39 -5.95 17.19
N LYS A 144 -1.27 -6.11 16.47
CA LYS A 144 0.04 -5.56 16.84
C LYS A 144 0.04 -4.04 16.85
N LEU A 145 -0.62 -3.41 15.86
CA LEU A 145 -0.62 -1.97 15.65
C LEU A 145 -1.90 -1.27 16.17
N ASN A 146 -2.83 -2.02 16.78
CA ASN A 146 -4.09 -1.48 17.30
C ASN A 146 -4.98 -0.84 16.21
N LEU A 147 -5.11 -1.52 15.06
CA LEU A 147 -5.77 -1.02 13.85
C LEU A 147 -7.13 -1.68 13.57
N GLN A 148 -7.91 -2.02 14.60
CA GLN A 148 -9.20 -2.70 14.44
C GLN A 148 -10.20 -1.88 13.61
N ASP A 149 -10.20 -0.56 13.81
CA ASP A 149 -11.12 0.39 13.17
C ASP A 149 -10.45 1.16 12.01
N VAL A 150 -9.39 0.60 11.43
CA VAL A 150 -8.67 1.19 10.30
C VAL A 150 -8.96 0.38 9.04
N PRO A 151 -9.35 1.02 7.92
CA PRO A 151 -9.51 0.33 6.65
C PRO A 151 -8.25 -0.35 6.16
N PHE A 152 -8.34 -1.64 5.81
CA PHE A 152 -7.32 -2.41 5.07
C PHE A 152 -7.83 -2.64 3.66
N LEU A 153 -7.09 -2.21 2.66
CA LEU A 153 -7.50 -2.26 1.26
C LEU A 153 -6.61 -3.24 0.51
N LEU A 154 -7.24 -4.27 -0.06
CA LEU A 154 -6.57 -5.39 -0.72
C LEU A 154 -6.70 -5.25 -2.23
N GLY A 155 -5.62 -4.94 -2.91
CA GLY A 155 -5.60 -4.79 -4.37
C GLY A 155 -5.55 -6.12 -5.09
N GLY A 156 -6.44 -6.28 -6.07
CA GLY A 156 -6.47 -7.43 -6.96
C GLY A 156 -5.29 -7.44 -7.92
N LEU A 157 -4.90 -8.62 -8.39
CA LEU A 157 -3.90 -8.82 -9.42
C LEU A 157 -4.48 -8.51 -10.81
N GLY A 158 -3.63 -8.02 -11.70
CA GLY A 158 -4.03 -7.63 -13.06
C GLY A 158 -4.44 -8.82 -13.92
N ASP A 159 -5.47 -8.62 -14.75
CA ASP A 159 -6.01 -9.62 -15.68
C ASP A 159 -5.11 -9.86 -16.91
N TYR A 160 -4.07 -9.07 -17.07
CA TYR A 160 -3.02 -9.22 -18.09
C TYR A 160 -1.96 -10.27 -17.74
N LEU A 161 -1.86 -10.74 -16.50
CA LEU A 161 -0.83 -11.68 -16.03
C LEU A 161 -0.69 -12.97 -16.86
N PRO A 162 -1.76 -13.54 -17.48
CA PRO A 162 -1.63 -14.66 -18.40
C PRO A 162 -0.73 -14.38 -19.62
N ASN A 163 -0.54 -13.10 -19.98
CA ASN A 163 0.28 -12.66 -21.10
C ASN A 163 1.78 -12.48 -20.72
N TYR A 164 2.15 -12.83 -19.49
CA TYR A 164 3.54 -12.77 -19.06
C TYR A 164 4.42 -13.70 -19.90
N ARG A 165 5.67 -13.29 -20.13
CA ARG A 165 6.63 -13.98 -21.04
C ARG A 165 6.87 -15.46 -20.75
N LYS A 166 6.67 -15.90 -19.48
CA LYS A 166 6.73 -17.30 -19.10
C LYS A 166 5.31 -17.87 -19.01
N PRO A 167 4.92 -18.74 -19.95
CA PRO A 167 3.57 -19.29 -19.98
C PRO A 167 3.19 -19.97 -18.65
N ASN A 168 1.97 -19.71 -18.22
CA ASN A 168 1.36 -20.30 -17.01
C ASN A 168 1.99 -19.93 -15.66
N GLU A 169 3.02 -19.06 -15.59
CA GLU A 169 3.64 -18.67 -14.33
C GLU A 169 2.61 -18.04 -13.37
N PHE A 170 1.73 -17.18 -13.87
CA PHE A 170 0.71 -16.51 -13.07
C PHE A 170 -0.73 -16.98 -13.34
N LYS A 171 -0.94 -18.17 -13.93
CA LYS A 171 -2.28 -18.66 -14.29
C LYS A 171 -3.26 -18.75 -13.09
N ASN A 172 -2.73 -18.89 -11.88
CA ASN A 172 -3.53 -19.01 -10.67
C ASN A 172 -3.91 -17.65 -10.05
N TYR A 173 -3.61 -16.52 -10.72
CA TYR A 173 -3.97 -15.17 -10.22
C TYR A 173 -5.46 -15.02 -9.92
N VAL A 174 -6.33 -15.70 -10.65
CA VAL A 174 -7.78 -15.68 -10.41
C VAL A 174 -8.15 -16.25 -9.04
N HIS A 175 -7.41 -17.26 -8.57
CA HIS A 175 -7.61 -17.86 -7.24
C HIS A 175 -7.10 -16.92 -6.14
N ILE A 176 -6.01 -16.19 -6.40
CA ILE A 176 -5.52 -15.14 -5.50
C ILE A 176 -6.57 -14.02 -5.39
N ASN A 177 -7.10 -13.54 -6.53
CA ASN A 177 -8.14 -12.51 -6.54
C ASN A 177 -9.40 -12.97 -5.79
N GLN A 178 -9.80 -14.23 -5.96
CA GLN A 178 -10.93 -14.79 -5.21
C GLN A 178 -10.66 -14.83 -3.69
N ALA A 179 -9.44 -15.21 -3.30
CA ALA A 179 -9.04 -15.22 -1.88
C ALA A 179 -9.08 -13.81 -1.27
N LEU A 180 -8.57 -12.79 -2.00
CA LEU A 180 -8.63 -11.39 -1.57
C LEU A 180 -10.08 -10.90 -1.41
N GLN A 181 -10.97 -11.25 -2.34
CA GLN A 181 -12.40 -10.94 -2.24
C GLN A 181 -13.05 -11.60 -1.03
N ASN A 182 -12.78 -12.89 -0.80
CA ASN A 182 -13.31 -13.63 0.35
C ASN A 182 -12.86 -13.00 1.68
N ILE A 183 -11.60 -12.61 1.78
CA ILE A 183 -11.06 -11.92 2.96
C ILE A 183 -11.81 -10.59 3.17
N ALA A 184 -11.96 -9.79 2.12
CA ALA A 184 -12.66 -8.51 2.21
C ALA A 184 -14.15 -8.66 2.62
N GLN A 185 -14.79 -9.76 2.25
CA GLN A 185 -16.18 -10.04 2.63
C GLN A 185 -16.34 -10.53 4.08
N THR A 186 -15.31 -11.14 4.65
CA THR A 186 -15.38 -11.80 5.96
C THR A 186 -14.66 -11.06 7.08
N MET A 187 -13.65 -10.28 6.74
CA MET A 187 -12.86 -9.52 7.72
C MET A 187 -13.41 -8.09 7.85
N PRO A 188 -13.78 -7.64 9.06
CA PRO A 188 -14.24 -6.25 9.28
C PRO A 188 -13.23 -5.21 8.80
N MET A 189 -13.72 -4.04 8.39
CA MET A 189 -12.89 -2.92 7.93
C MET A 189 -11.88 -3.31 6.83
N THR A 190 -12.28 -4.21 5.93
CA THR A 190 -11.43 -4.68 4.85
C THR A 190 -12.16 -4.57 3.52
N GLY A 191 -11.53 -3.95 2.52
CA GLY A 191 -12.08 -3.76 1.17
C GLY A 191 -11.23 -4.42 0.10
N TYR A 192 -11.88 -4.87 -0.98
CA TYR A 192 -11.22 -5.39 -2.18
C TYR A 192 -11.23 -4.35 -3.28
N VAL A 193 -10.08 -4.07 -3.88
CA VAL A 193 -9.93 -3.10 -4.96
C VAL A 193 -9.65 -3.85 -6.27
N PRO A 194 -10.59 -3.87 -7.21
CA PRO A 194 -10.43 -4.60 -8.47
C PRO A 194 -9.40 -3.94 -9.40
N ALA A 195 -8.53 -4.77 -10.00
CA ALA A 195 -7.54 -4.36 -11.00
C ALA A 195 -8.01 -4.56 -12.46
N ASN A 196 -9.26 -4.96 -12.68
CA ASN A 196 -9.78 -5.25 -14.01
C ASN A 196 -9.58 -4.08 -14.98
N GLY A 197 -9.03 -4.37 -16.16
CA GLY A 197 -8.80 -3.40 -17.22
C GLY A 197 -7.64 -2.43 -17.00
N LEU A 198 -6.90 -2.54 -15.89
CA LEU A 198 -5.67 -1.78 -15.70
C LEU A 198 -4.56 -2.32 -16.61
N LEU A 199 -3.87 -1.42 -17.30
CA LEU A 199 -2.87 -1.80 -18.28
C LEU A 199 -1.51 -2.11 -17.64
N PRO A 200 -0.78 -3.10 -18.16
CA PRO A 200 0.56 -3.41 -17.70
C PRO A 200 1.63 -2.50 -18.33
N ASN A 201 2.82 -2.57 -17.77
CA ASN A 201 4.06 -2.23 -18.46
C ASN A 201 4.39 -3.28 -19.53
N HIS A 202 5.44 -3.02 -20.34
CA HIS A 202 5.89 -3.93 -21.39
C HIS A 202 6.28 -5.33 -20.91
N ASP A 203 6.52 -5.51 -19.61
CA ASP A 203 6.86 -6.81 -19.03
C ASP A 203 5.63 -7.71 -18.78
N ASN A 204 4.41 -7.19 -18.92
CA ASN A 204 3.16 -7.88 -18.58
C ASN A 204 3.11 -8.47 -17.16
N LEU A 205 3.86 -7.85 -16.24
CA LEU A 205 3.90 -8.21 -14.81
C LEU A 205 3.52 -7.02 -13.92
N HIS A 206 4.06 -5.86 -14.23
CA HIS A 206 3.82 -4.66 -13.45
C HIS A 206 2.80 -3.75 -14.13
N PHE A 207 2.01 -3.04 -13.35
CA PHE A 207 1.11 -2.01 -13.85
C PHE A 207 1.90 -0.84 -14.46
N SER A 208 1.40 -0.25 -15.55
CA SER A 208 1.92 0.99 -16.10
C SER A 208 1.72 2.17 -15.13
N ALA A 209 2.44 3.27 -15.33
CA ALA A 209 2.32 4.43 -14.47
C ALA A 209 0.89 5.00 -14.47
N GLY A 210 0.24 5.09 -15.63
CA GLY A 210 -1.16 5.50 -15.74
C GLY A 210 -2.12 4.57 -15.01
N ALA A 211 -1.90 3.25 -15.11
CA ALA A 211 -2.68 2.24 -14.40
C ALA A 211 -2.50 2.35 -12.88
N LEU A 212 -1.29 2.62 -12.39
CA LEU A 212 -1.07 2.83 -10.95
C LEU A 212 -1.76 4.09 -10.44
N ARG A 213 -1.80 5.18 -11.23
CA ARG A 213 -2.58 6.38 -10.90
C ARG A 213 -4.07 6.07 -10.75
N GLU A 214 -4.64 5.36 -11.73
CA GLU A 214 -6.03 4.92 -11.71
C GLU A 214 -6.28 3.95 -10.55
N PHE A 215 -5.36 3.04 -10.28
CA PHE A 215 -5.50 2.08 -9.18
C PHE A 215 -5.55 2.79 -7.83
N GLY A 216 -4.71 3.79 -7.61
CA GLY A 216 -4.77 4.61 -6.40
C GLY A 216 -6.12 5.32 -6.22
N VAL A 217 -6.73 5.79 -7.32
CA VAL A 217 -8.11 6.33 -7.31
C VAL A 217 -9.11 5.27 -6.87
N ARG A 218 -9.02 4.05 -7.40
CA ARG A 218 -9.91 2.94 -7.01
C ARG A 218 -9.72 2.52 -5.55
N TYR A 219 -8.47 2.51 -5.06
CA TYR A 219 -8.19 2.29 -3.64
C TYR A 219 -8.86 3.35 -2.77
N TYR A 220 -8.82 4.62 -3.19
CA TYR A 220 -9.47 5.69 -2.46
C TYR A 220 -10.99 5.57 -2.47
N GLN A 221 -11.59 5.23 -3.60
CA GLN A 221 -13.04 4.97 -3.69
C GLN A 221 -13.50 3.81 -2.79
N GLU A 222 -12.67 2.76 -2.65
CA GLU A 222 -12.97 1.66 -1.74
C GLU A 222 -12.79 2.09 -0.28
N PHE A 223 -11.77 2.89 0.03
CA PHE A 223 -11.57 3.50 1.33
C PHE A 223 -12.80 4.28 1.80
N GLN A 224 -13.36 5.14 0.94
CA GLN A 224 -14.53 5.96 1.25
C GLN A 224 -15.77 5.14 1.68
N LYS A 225 -15.89 3.88 1.27
CA LYS A 225 -16.99 2.99 1.68
C LYS A 225 -16.83 2.45 3.10
N LEU A 226 -15.59 2.37 3.59
CA LEU A 226 -15.23 1.80 4.90
C LEU A 226 -14.94 2.88 5.94
N GLU A 227 -14.68 4.08 5.51
CA GLU A 227 -14.31 5.19 6.37
C GLU A 227 -15.45 5.61 7.30
N ASP A 228 -15.16 5.73 8.60
CA ASP A 228 -16.03 6.43 9.53
C ASP A 228 -15.78 7.94 9.45
N LYS A 229 -16.66 8.66 8.74
CA LYS A 229 -16.57 10.11 8.54
C LYS A 229 -16.69 10.92 9.84
N ASN A 230 -17.16 10.31 10.91
CA ASN A 230 -17.28 10.93 12.24
C ASN A 230 -16.05 10.66 13.12
N LYS A 231 -15.08 9.90 12.65
CA LYS A 231 -13.87 9.56 13.40
C LYS A 231 -13.05 10.81 13.67
N VAL A 232 -12.88 11.14 14.93
CA VAL A 232 -12.00 12.22 15.37
C VAL A 232 -10.61 11.67 15.61
N PHE A 233 -9.63 12.15 14.83
CA PHE A 233 -8.23 11.80 15.04
C PHE A 233 -7.63 12.66 16.16
N ALA A 234 -6.99 12.01 17.13
CA ALA A 234 -6.31 12.69 18.21
C ALA A 234 -5.08 13.45 17.68
N GLU A 235 -4.96 14.72 18.07
CA GLU A 235 -3.73 15.46 17.80
C GLU A 235 -2.54 14.84 18.53
N LYS A 236 -1.45 14.61 17.80
CA LYS A 236 -0.19 14.14 18.35
C LYS A 236 0.82 15.28 18.30
N SER A 237 1.12 15.81 19.46
CA SER A 237 2.19 16.77 19.66
C SER A 237 3.37 16.04 20.31
N THR A 238 4.48 15.96 19.60
CA THR A 238 5.72 15.38 20.12
C THR A 238 6.89 16.31 19.80
N PRO A 239 7.99 16.24 20.58
CA PRO A 239 9.23 16.95 20.25
C PRO A 239 9.77 16.62 18.84
N ASP A 240 9.39 15.46 18.30
CA ASP A 240 9.81 15.05 16.95
C ASP A 240 9.21 15.94 15.83
N ASN A 241 8.13 16.67 16.10
CA ASN A 241 7.59 17.66 15.16
C ASN A 241 8.54 18.83 14.93
N ALA A 242 9.45 19.13 15.86
CA ALA A 242 10.46 20.16 15.70
C ALA A 242 11.42 19.86 14.53
N ILE A 243 11.66 18.57 14.24
CA ILE A 243 12.53 18.15 13.11
C ILE A 243 11.90 18.52 11.77
N ARG A 244 10.59 18.51 11.66
CA ARG A 244 9.86 18.94 10.46
C ARG A 244 10.06 20.45 10.19
N THR A 245 9.97 21.25 11.22
CA THR A 245 10.13 22.71 11.13
C THR A 245 11.54 23.10 10.68
N GLU A 246 12.57 22.37 11.15
CA GLU A 246 13.95 22.61 10.70
C GLU A 246 14.18 22.29 9.23
N LEU A 247 13.46 21.31 8.66
CA LEU A 247 13.55 20.96 7.24
C LEU A 247 12.81 21.93 6.33
N GLU A 248 11.82 22.67 6.85
CA GLU A 248 11.08 23.69 6.09
C GLU A 248 11.90 25.00 5.94
N ILE A 249 12.99 25.15 6.68
CA ILE A 249 13.86 26.35 6.68
C ILE A 249 15.07 26.17 5.74
N LEU A 250 15.34 24.99 5.24
CA LEU A 250 16.44 24.67 4.31
C LEU A 250 15.95 24.63 2.86
#